data_3d4884a7d986557a33ac0336f0af3b09
#
_entry.id   3d4884a7d986557a33ac0336f0af3b09
#
_cell.length_a   1.000
_cell.length_b   1.000
_cell.length_c   1.000
_cell.angle_alpha   90.00
_cell.angle_beta   90.00
_cell.angle_gamma   90.00
#
_symmetry.space_group_name_H-M   'P 1'
#
loop_
_entity.id
_entity.type
_entity.pdbx_description
1 polymer ?
#
loop_
_entity_poly.entity_id
_entity_poly.type
_entity_poly.pdbx_seq_one_letter_code
_entity_poly.pdbx_strand_id
1 'polypeptide(L)'
;MRILHCLRAPVGGLFRHVLDLAGEQARRGHDVGILADSTAQNALTARLFSEIEPLMSLGVMRIPMSRQPGIGDYKAVRATLSHAQSLSLDVLHGHGAKGGAYARLTRRALRARGQPVKAFYTPHGGTLNYQPGTAQAAVFLTLERLLERFTDGLIFESAYAARVYRERVGQGPAPQRVIHNGLRPGDFIT
;
A
#
# COMPACT_ATOMS: atom_id res chain seq x y z
N MET A 1 11.44 -11.56 7.60
CA MET A 1 11.07 -10.13 7.75
C MET A 1 9.60 -10.04 8.15
N ARG A 2 9.27 -9.00 8.91
CA ARG A 2 7.89 -8.69 9.34
C ARG A 2 7.33 -7.58 8.45
N ILE A 3 6.36 -7.91 7.61
CA ILE A 3 5.86 -7.07 6.51
C ILE A 3 4.38 -6.79 6.71
N LEU A 4 3.96 -5.51 6.69
CA LEU A 4 2.55 -5.12 6.71
C LEU A 4 2.19 -4.42 5.40
N HIS A 5 1.26 -5.02 4.64
CA HIS A 5 0.67 -4.40 3.46
C HIS A 5 -0.49 -3.50 3.86
N CYS A 6 -0.50 -2.26 3.33
CA CYS A 6 -1.55 -1.29 3.60
C CYS A 6 -2.26 -0.91 2.30
N LEU A 7 -3.58 -1.12 2.22
CA LEU A 7 -4.38 -0.76 1.04
C LEU A 7 -5.77 -0.25 1.42
N ARG A 8 -6.28 0.73 0.65
CA ARG A 8 -7.66 1.22 0.85
C ARG A 8 -8.68 0.36 0.10
N ALA A 9 -8.43 0.02 -1.15
CA ALA A 9 -9.44 -0.60 -2.00
C ALA A 9 -9.18 -2.10 -2.16
N PRO A 10 -9.79 -2.97 -1.34
CA PRO A 10 -9.65 -4.42 -1.47
C PRO A 10 -10.50 -4.94 -2.64
N VAL A 11 -10.28 -4.40 -3.84
CA VAL A 11 -11.00 -4.75 -5.07
C VAL A 11 -10.08 -4.68 -6.29
N GLY A 12 -10.42 -5.45 -7.32
CA GLY A 12 -9.74 -5.40 -8.62
C GLY A 12 -8.28 -5.85 -8.61
N GLY A 13 -7.53 -5.39 -9.62
CA GLY A 13 -6.14 -5.81 -9.85
C GLY A 13 -5.19 -5.45 -8.72
N LEU A 14 -5.37 -4.30 -8.06
CA LEU A 14 -4.57 -3.92 -6.90
C LEU A 14 -4.71 -4.96 -5.78
N PHE A 15 -5.93 -5.33 -5.44
CA PHE A 15 -6.17 -6.29 -4.36
C PHE A 15 -5.62 -7.67 -4.70
N ARG A 16 -5.85 -8.13 -5.94
CA ARG A 16 -5.26 -9.39 -6.42
C ARG A 16 -3.74 -9.38 -6.29
N HIS A 17 -3.07 -8.32 -6.76
CA HIS A 17 -1.63 -8.17 -6.63
C HIS A 17 -1.16 -8.27 -5.17
N VAL A 18 -1.86 -7.59 -4.25
CA VAL A 18 -1.50 -7.63 -2.82
C VAL A 18 -1.65 -9.05 -2.25
N LEU A 19 -2.73 -9.75 -2.59
CA LEU A 19 -2.95 -11.13 -2.14
C LEU A 19 -1.87 -12.08 -2.68
N ASP A 20 -1.51 -11.96 -3.95
CA ASP A 20 -0.48 -12.78 -4.58
C ASP A 20 0.88 -12.53 -3.96
N LEU A 21 1.24 -11.26 -3.77
CA LEU A 21 2.51 -10.86 -3.18
C LEU A 21 2.60 -11.28 -1.70
N ALA A 22 1.58 -10.99 -0.89
CA ALA A 22 1.55 -11.34 0.52
C ALA A 22 1.60 -12.86 0.74
N GLY A 23 0.83 -13.61 -0.05
CA GLY A 23 0.84 -15.08 0.02
C GLY A 23 2.19 -15.67 -0.37
N GLU A 24 2.85 -15.14 -1.40
CA GLU A 24 4.18 -15.62 -1.80
C GLU A 24 5.26 -15.26 -0.78
N GLN A 25 5.19 -14.07 -0.19
CA GLN A 25 6.10 -13.68 0.90
C GLN A 25 5.92 -14.58 2.13
N ALA A 26 4.69 -14.91 2.50
CA ALA A 26 4.42 -15.83 3.60
C ALA A 26 4.98 -17.24 3.32
N ARG A 27 4.79 -17.76 2.10
CA ARG A 27 5.37 -19.07 1.71
C ARG A 27 6.90 -19.08 1.72
N ARG A 28 7.54 -17.92 1.55
CA ARG A 28 9.00 -17.75 1.68
C ARG A 28 9.48 -17.55 3.12
N GLY A 29 8.62 -17.73 4.10
CA GLY A 29 8.96 -17.65 5.52
C GLY A 29 9.04 -16.23 6.08
N HIS A 30 8.33 -15.26 5.47
CA HIS A 30 8.16 -13.96 6.06
C HIS A 30 6.91 -13.91 6.93
N ASP A 31 6.94 -13.15 8.01
CA ASP A 31 5.75 -12.78 8.76
C ASP A 31 5.03 -11.67 8.02
N VAL A 32 3.82 -11.95 7.56
CA VAL A 32 3.08 -11.01 6.73
C VAL A 32 1.72 -10.70 7.35
N GLY A 33 1.30 -9.44 7.24
CA GLY A 33 -0.03 -9.00 7.60
C GLY A 33 -0.62 -8.06 6.54
N ILE A 34 -1.93 -7.89 6.58
CA ILE A 34 -2.67 -7.00 5.68
C ILE A 34 -3.52 -6.04 6.51
N LEU A 35 -3.41 -4.75 6.22
CA LEU A 35 -4.28 -3.71 6.73
C LEU A 35 -5.07 -3.11 5.57
N ALA A 36 -6.40 -3.25 5.62
CA ALA A 36 -7.28 -2.86 4.51
C ALA A 36 -8.54 -2.11 4.98
N ASP A 37 -9.21 -1.44 4.03
CA ASP A 37 -10.49 -0.79 4.28
C ASP A 37 -11.59 -1.78 4.69
N SER A 38 -12.35 -1.44 5.73
CA SER A 38 -13.51 -2.20 6.20
C SER A 38 -14.83 -1.78 5.57
N THR A 39 -14.88 -0.64 4.88
CA THR A 39 -16.14 -0.10 4.33
C THR A 39 -16.49 -0.71 2.97
N ALA A 40 -15.51 -1.13 2.20
CA ALA A 40 -15.72 -1.83 0.93
C ALA A 40 -15.83 -3.34 1.18
N GLN A 41 -17.07 -3.83 1.31
CA GLN A 41 -17.36 -5.25 1.52
C GLN A 41 -18.29 -5.78 0.45
N ASN A 42 -17.92 -6.92 -0.12
CA ASN A 42 -18.81 -7.77 -0.91
C ASN A 42 -18.43 -9.24 -0.65
N ALA A 43 -19.26 -10.17 -1.09
CA ALA A 43 -19.04 -11.60 -0.86
C ALA A 43 -17.67 -12.09 -1.40
N LEU A 44 -17.25 -11.60 -2.56
CA LEU A 44 -15.97 -11.96 -3.16
C LEU A 44 -14.81 -11.47 -2.29
N THR A 45 -14.85 -10.22 -1.85
CA THR A 45 -13.80 -9.65 -0.98
C THR A 45 -13.71 -10.40 0.35
N ALA A 46 -14.86 -10.72 0.95
CA ALA A 46 -14.89 -11.49 2.20
C ALA A 46 -14.27 -12.89 2.03
N ARG A 47 -14.62 -13.58 0.96
CA ARG A 47 -14.05 -14.88 0.60
C ARG A 47 -12.53 -14.82 0.42
N LEU A 48 -12.04 -13.85 -0.37
CA LEU A 48 -10.61 -13.71 -0.64
C LEU A 48 -9.80 -13.40 0.63
N PHE A 49 -10.34 -12.61 1.56
CA PHE A 49 -9.71 -12.41 2.87
C PHE A 49 -9.70 -13.70 3.69
N SER A 50 -10.78 -14.45 3.73
CA SER A 50 -10.85 -15.74 4.44
C SER A 50 -9.86 -16.77 3.88
N GLU A 51 -9.63 -16.76 2.57
CA GLU A 51 -8.65 -17.66 1.92
C GLU A 51 -7.18 -17.29 2.24
N ILE A 52 -6.86 -15.99 2.37
CA ILE A 52 -5.47 -15.55 2.64
C ILE A 52 -5.14 -15.49 4.14
N GLU A 53 -6.12 -15.28 5.00
CA GLU A 53 -5.95 -15.05 6.44
C GLU A 53 -5.11 -16.13 7.14
N PRO A 54 -5.24 -17.44 6.84
CA PRO A 54 -4.41 -18.48 7.46
C PRO A 54 -2.91 -18.36 7.18
N LEU A 55 -2.52 -17.63 6.12
CA LEU A 55 -1.12 -17.39 5.77
C LEU A 55 -0.58 -16.11 6.41
N MET A 56 -1.43 -15.27 6.95
CA MET A 56 -1.06 -13.96 7.50
C MET A 56 -0.70 -14.05 8.98
N SER A 57 0.55 -14.41 9.28
CA SER A 57 1.03 -14.54 10.66
C SER A 57 0.93 -13.26 11.49
N LEU A 58 0.90 -12.09 10.85
CA LEU A 58 0.65 -10.80 11.50
C LEU A 58 -0.83 -10.39 11.46
N GLY A 59 -1.70 -11.26 10.94
CA GLY A 59 -3.14 -11.08 10.86
C GLY A 59 -3.62 -10.19 9.72
N VAL A 60 -4.95 -10.11 9.61
CA VAL A 60 -5.66 -9.22 8.69
C VAL A 60 -6.46 -8.21 9.51
N MET A 61 -6.06 -6.95 9.45
CA MET A 61 -6.76 -5.86 10.13
C MET A 61 -7.60 -5.04 9.14
N ARG A 62 -8.85 -4.79 9.51
CA ARG A 62 -9.77 -3.99 8.71
C ARG A 62 -10.15 -2.73 9.49
N ILE A 63 -9.94 -1.56 8.89
CA ILE A 63 -10.28 -0.25 9.46
C ILE A 63 -11.05 0.61 8.44
N PRO A 64 -11.96 1.50 8.87
CA PRO A 64 -12.65 2.39 7.93
C PRO A 64 -11.68 3.34 7.23
N MET A 65 -11.67 3.30 5.88
CA MET A 65 -10.86 4.20 5.04
C MET A 65 -11.75 4.84 3.98
N SER A 66 -12.25 6.05 4.25
CA SER A 66 -13.09 6.77 3.28
C SER A 66 -12.38 7.01 1.95
N ARG A 67 -13.14 7.11 0.85
CA ARG A 67 -12.56 7.46 -0.46
C ARG A 67 -12.08 8.92 -0.48
N GLN A 68 -12.87 9.82 0.05
CA GLN A 68 -12.54 11.25 0.10
C GLN A 68 -11.57 11.55 1.26
N PRO A 69 -10.65 12.51 1.09
CA PRO A 69 -9.85 13.02 2.19
C PRO A 69 -10.73 13.68 3.26
N GLY A 70 -10.38 13.47 4.54
CA GLY A 70 -11.14 14.05 5.62
C GLY A 70 -10.62 13.66 7.00
N ILE A 71 -11.35 14.05 8.06
CA ILE A 71 -11.00 13.76 9.45
C ILE A 71 -10.85 12.24 9.71
N GLY A 72 -11.56 11.41 8.94
CA GLY A 72 -11.43 9.95 8.99
C GLY A 72 -10.02 9.46 8.70
N ASP A 73 -9.26 10.17 7.86
CA ASP A 73 -7.87 9.79 7.55
C ASP A 73 -6.95 9.92 8.77
N TYR A 74 -7.16 10.91 9.62
CA TYR A 74 -6.41 11.04 10.87
C TYR A 74 -6.67 9.83 11.79
N LYS A 75 -7.93 9.43 11.93
CA LYS A 75 -8.30 8.24 12.73
C LYS A 75 -7.69 6.97 12.14
N ALA A 76 -7.75 6.82 10.81
CA ALA A 76 -7.18 5.67 10.11
C ALA A 76 -5.66 5.60 10.24
N VAL A 77 -4.94 6.73 10.10
CA VAL A 77 -3.48 6.78 10.32
C VAL A 77 -3.13 6.43 11.77
N ARG A 78 -3.88 6.94 12.76
CA ARG A 78 -3.67 6.59 14.17
C ARG A 78 -3.89 5.09 14.42
N ALA A 79 -4.96 4.52 13.88
CA ALA A 79 -5.24 3.09 14.01
C ALA A 79 -4.15 2.25 13.34
N THR A 80 -3.69 2.65 12.14
CA THR A 80 -2.56 2.02 11.45
C THR A 80 -1.29 2.08 12.29
N LEU A 81 -0.98 3.23 12.88
CA LEU A 81 0.19 3.42 13.73
C LEU A 81 0.12 2.55 15.00
N SER A 82 -1.03 2.53 15.68
CA SER A 82 -1.24 1.72 16.88
C SER A 82 -1.03 0.23 16.59
N HIS A 83 -1.61 -0.25 15.50
CA HIS A 83 -1.45 -1.63 15.06
C HIS A 83 0.01 -1.94 14.67
N ALA A 84 0.63 -1.08 13.86
CA ALA A 84 2.01 -1.27 13.43
C ALA A 84 3.01 -1.27 14.60
N GLN A 85 2.76 -0.48 15.65
CA GLN A 85 3.61 -0.45 16.86
C GLN A 85 3.65 -1.80 17.58
N SER A 86 2.54 -2.52 17.63
CA SER A 86 2.48 -3.84 18.30
C SER A 86 3.17 -4.96 17.51
N LEU A 87 3.47 -4.72 16.23
CA LEU A 87 3.96 -5.77 15.32
C LEU A 87 5.49 -5.80 15.14
N SER A 88 6.25 -4.82 15.65
CA SER A 88 7.72 -4.73 15.46
C SER A 88 8.13 -4.97 13.99
N LEU A 89 7.60 -4.14 13.09
CA LEU A 89 7.73 -4.32 11.64
C LEU A 89 9.11 -3.96 11.10
N ASP A 90 9.57 -4.72 10.11
CA ASP A 90 10.70 -4.36 9.25
C ASP A 90 10.25 -3.48 8.07
N VAL A 91 9.05 -3.78 7.52
CA VAL A 91 8.54 -3.18 6.28
C VAL A 91 7.06 -2.83 6.41
N LEU A 92 6.74 -1.60 5.98
CA LEU A 92 5.41 -1.14 5.64
C LEU A 92 5.33 -1.00 4.12
N HIS A 93 4.45 -1.75 3.44
CA HIS A 93 4.26 -1.63 2.00
C HIS A 93 2.88 -1.05 1.70
N GLY A 94 2.85 0.20 1.28
CA GLY A 94 1.62 0.91 0.94
C GLY A 94 1.24 0.72 -0.54
N HIS A 95 -0.04 0.41 -0.78
CA HIS A 95 -0.60 0.20 -2.11
C HIS A 95 -1.70 1.21 -2.43
N GLY A 96 -1.57 1.87 -3.59
CA GLY A 96 -2.46 2.96 -4.00
C GLY A 96 -2.33 4.20 -3.10
N ALA A 97 -3.00 5.29 -3.46
CA ALA A 97 -2.80 6.61 -2.84
C ALA A 97 -2.93 6.61 -1.30
N LYS A 98 -4.06 6.10 -0.77
CA LYS A 98 -4.30 6.15 0.69
C LYS A 98 -3.50 5.10 1.45
N GLY A 99 -3.42 3.85 0.97
CA GLY A 99 -2.56 2.84 1.59
C GLY A 99 -1.11 3.29 1.63
N GLY A 100 -0.64 3.90 0.52
CA GLY A 100 0.68 4.51 0.45
C GLY A 100 0.89 5.67 1.42
N ALA A 101 -0.09 6.58 1.54
CA ALA A 101 0.00 7.69 2.48
C ALA A 101 0.06 7.20 3.93
N TYR A 102 -0.80 6.25 4.31
CA TYR A 102 -0.85 5.72 5.67
C TYR A 102 0.45 4.98 6.04
N ALA A 103 0.98 4.14 5.15
CA ALA A 103 2.24 3.44 5.37
C ALA A 103 3.41 4.42 5.59
N ARG A 104 3.54 5.45 4.74
CA ARG A 104 4.61 6.44 4.79
C ARG A 104 4.54 7.34 6.04
N LEU A 105 3.33 7.79 6.41
CA LEU A 105 3.12 8.55 7.64
C LEU A 105 3.36 7.71 8.90
N THR A 106 2.92 6.45 8.89
CA THR A 106 3.18 5.49 9.97
C THR A 106 4.68 5.23 10.12
N ARG A 107 5.41 5.00 9.01
CA ARG A 107 6.88 4.86 9.02
C ARG A 107 7.56 6.08 9.66
N ARG A 108 7.16 7.30 9.27
CA ARG A 108 7.70 8.52 9.86
C ARG A 108 7.49 8.54 11.38
N ALA A 109 6.29 8.21 11.83
CA ALA A 109 5.94 8.21 13.24
C ALA A 109 6.67 7.12 14.05
N LEU A 110 6.85 5.91 13.48
CA LEU A 110 7.58 4.81 14.10
C LEU A 110 9.06 5.12 14.22
N ARG A 111 9.69 5.68 13.18
CA ARG A 111 11.11 6.08 13.23
C ARG A 111 11.37 7.19 14.24
N ALA A 112 10.44 8.13 14.39
CA ALA A 112 10.52 9.15 15.46
C ALA A 112 10.45 8.56 16.88
N ARG A 113 10.01 7.28 17.00
CA ARG A 113 9.97 6.51 18.25
C ARG A 113 11.11 5.47 18.35
N GLY A 114 12.11 5.55 17.49
CA GLY A 114 13.27 4.65 17.50
C GLY A 114 13.04 3.26 16.83
N GLN A 115 11.90 3.05 16.15
CA GLN A 115 11.65 1.79 15.44
C GLN A 115 12.15 1.90 13.98
N PRO A 116 13.14 1.09 13.56
CA PRO A 116 13.81 1.23 12.25
C PRO A 116 13.02 0.55 11.13
N VAL A 117 11.77 0.94 10.93
CA VAL A 117 10.92 0.40 9.86
C VAL A 117 11.19 1.12 8.53
N LYS A 118 11.09 0.38 7.41
CA LYS A 118 11.15 0.92 6.04
C LYS A 118 9.76 0.99 5.42
N ALA A 119 9.50 2.02 4.60
CA ALA A 119 8.27 2.13 3.83
C ALA A 119 8.54 2.00 2.33
N PHE A 120 7.87 1.04 1.70
CA PHE A 120 7.79 0.90 0.25
C PHE A 120 6.41 1.34 -0.24
N TYR A 121 6.36 1.84 -1.48
CA TYR A 121 5.12 2.32 -2.06
C TYR A 121 4.95 1.86 -3.50
N THR A 122 3.77 1.29 -3.80
CA THR A 122 3.33 0.94 -5.15
C THR A 122 2.07 1.76 -5.48
N PRO A 123 2.13 2.73 -6.42
CA PRO A 123 1.03 3.65 -6.71
C PRO A 123 -0.23 3.00 -7.29
N HIS A 124 -0.12 1.97 -8.12
CA HIS A 124 -1.26 1.33 -8.82
C HIS A 124 -2.17 2.33 -9.56
N GLY A 125 -1.59 3.27 -10.25
CA GLY A 125 -2.34 4.35 -10.88
C GLY A 125 -2.79 5.44 -9.92
N GLY A 126 -3.42 5.13 -8.81
CA GLY A 126 -3.76 6.00 -7.68
C GLY A 126 -3.98 7.47 -8.03
N THR A 127 -3.14 8.36 -7.47
CA THR A 127 -3.13 9.80 -7.72
C THR A 127 -2.74 10.19 -9.14
N LEU A 128 -2.09 9.27 -9.89
CA LEU A 128 -1.65 9.51 -11.26
C LEU A 128 -2.83 9.56 -12.26
N ASN A 129 -4.01 9.10 -11.87
CA ASN A 129 -5.20 9.11 -12.73
C ASN A 129 -6.00 10.41 -12.66
N TYR A 130 -5.65 11.37 -11.80
CA TYR A 130 -6.32 12.66 -11.77
C TYR A 130 -6.02 13.47 -13.03
N GLN A 131 -7.05 14.18 -13.53
CA GLN A 131 -6.92 14.98 -14.74
C GLN A 131 -5.90 16.11 -14.52
N PRO A 132 -4.88 16.25 -15.38
CA PRO A 132 -3.91 17.33 -15.30
C PRO A 132 -4.58 18.70 -15.32
N GLY A 133 -3.98 19.69 -14.62
CA GLY A 133 -4.50 21.07 -14.57
C GLY A 133 -5.64 21.29 -13.57
N THR A 134 -6.15 20.25 -12.90
CA THR A 134 -7.18 20.43 -11.87
C THR A 134 -6.56 20.73 -10.50
N ALA A 135 -7.24 21.53 -9.68
CA ALA A 135 -6.82 21.81 -8.30
C ALA A 135 -6.66 20.52 -7.48
N GLN A 136 -7.54 19.54 -7.71
CA GLN A 136 -7.45 18.24 -7.08
C GLN A 136 -6.15 17.50 -7.43
N ALA A 137 -5.78 17.48 -8.72
CA ALA A 137 -4.51 16.89 -9.15
C ALA A 137 -3.32 17.61 -8.50
N ALA A 138 -3.32 18.94 -8.48
CA ALA A 138 -2.25 19.73 -7.87
C ALA A 138 -2.05 19.38 -6.38
N VAL A 139 -3.13 19.29 -5.61
CA VAL A 139 -3.09 18.92 -4.19
C VAL A 139 -2.53 17.52 -4.01
N PHE A 140 -3.05 16.52 -4.71
CA PHE A 140 -2.60 15.14 -4.53
C PHE A 140 -1.17 14.90 -5.01
N LEU A 141 -0.76 15.52 -6.13
CA LEU A 141 0.63 15.40 -6.61
C LEU A 141 1.62 16.12 -5.67
N THR A 142 1.21 17.23 -5.05
CA THR A 142 2.01 17.88 -4.01
C THR A 142 2.15 17.00 -2.78
N LEU A 143 1.06 16.36 -2.34
CA LEU A 143 1.11 15.40 -1.24
C LEU A 143 2.03 14.20 -1.56
N GLU A 144 1.99 13.68 -2.80
CA GLU A 144 2.89 12.60 -3.22
C GLU A 144 4.37 13.02 -3.10
N ARG A 145 4.72 14.22 -3.59
CA ARG A 145 6.08 14.78 -3.47
C ARG A 145 6.53 14.91 -2.01
N LEU A 146 5.65 15.39 -1.14
CA LEU A 146 5.96 15.52 0.28
C LEU A 146 6.15 14.16 0.97
N LEU A 147 5.30 13.20 0.64
CA LEU A 147 5.34 11.86 1.21
C LEU A 147 6.53 11.03 0.70
N GLU A 148 7.10 11.38 -0.44
CA GLU A 148 8.29 10.70 -0.97
C GLU A 148 9.48 10.80 -0.03
N ARG A 149 9.58 11.86 0.77
CA ARG A 149 10.59 12.02 1.84
C ARG A 149 10.51 10.94 2.94
N PHE A 150 9.39 10.27 3.03
CA PHE A 150 9.13 9.20 3.99
C PHE A 150 9.06 7.83 3.32
N THR A 151 9.59 7.73 2.08
CA THR A 151 9.58 6.53 1.26
C THR A 151 11.02 5.99 1.15
N ASP A 152 11.20 4.71 1.44
CA ASP A 152 12.52 4.06 1.31
C ASP A 152 12.66 3.34 -0.04
N GLY A 153 11.58 3.21 -0.81
CA GLY A 153 11.60 2.69 -2.19
C GLY A 153 10.24 2.76 -2.86
N LEU A 154 10.25 3.04 -4.17
CA LEU A 154 9.09 3.03 -5.06
C LEU A 154 9.15 1.79 -5.95
N ILE A 155 8.07 1.03 -5.98
CA ILE A 155 7.93 -0.15 -6.82
C ILE A 155 6.79 0.11 -7.81
N PHE A 156 7.08 -0.01 -9.09
CA PHE A 156 6.09 0.19 -10.16
C PHE A 156 5.82 -1.14 -10.85
N GLU A 157 4.55 -1.43 -11.09
CA GLU A 157 4.09 -2.62 -11.81
C GLU A 157 4.37 -2.57 -13.32
N SER A 158 4.74 -1.39 -13.84
CA SER A 158 5.08 -1.22 -15.25
C SER A 158 6.01 -0.04 -15.51
N ALA A 159 6.73 -0.08 -16.62
CA ALA A 159 7.54 1.05 -17.09
C ALA A 159 6.67 2.28 -17.39
N TYR A 160 5.43 2.07 -17.83
CA TYR A 160 4.45 3.15 -18.03
C TYR A 160 4.13 3.86 -16.72
N ALA A 161 3.79 3.12 -15.66
CA ALA A 161 3.50 3.72 -14.36
C ALA A 161 4.70 4.49 -13.80
N ALA A 162 5.91 3.96 -13.94
CA ALA A 162 7.14 4.63 -13.53
C ALA A 162 7.38 5.94 -14.31
N ARG A 163 7.14 5.94 -15.63
CA ARG A 163 7.26 7.13 -16.46
C ARG A 163 6.23 8.19 -16.05
N VAL A 164 4.96 7.83 -15.96
CA VAL A 164 3.88 8.76 -15.57
C VAL A 164 4.12 9.35 -14.19
N TYR A 165 4.63 8.55 -13.25
CA TYR A 165 4.99 9.05 -11.91
C TYR A 165 6.08 10.12 -12.01
N ARG A 166 7.17 9.87 -12.74
CA ARG A 166 8.26 10.84 -12.92
C ARG A 166 7.79 12.13 -13.61
N GLU A 167 6.93 12.02 -14.60
CA GLU A 167 6.40 13.18 -15.33
C GLU A 167 5.49 14.06 -14.45
N ARG A 168 4.67 13.45 -13.60
CA ARG A 168 3.65 14.15 -12.81
C ARG A 168 4.08 14.53 -11.40
N VAL A 169 4.76 13.62 -10.72
CA VAL A 169 5.22 13.82 -9.33
C VAL A 169 6.64 14.38 -9.32
N GLY A 170 7.50 13.87 -10.19
CA GLY A 170 8.92 14.18 -10.25
C GLY A 170 9.78 12.99 -9.87
N GLN A 171 11.08 13.22 -9.85
CA GLN A 171 12.06 12.24 -9.38
C GLN A 171 12.60 12.69 -8.02
N GLY A 172 12.10 12.07 -6.98
CA GLY A 172 12.56 12.33 -5.62
C GLY A 172 13.72 11.43 -5.19
N PRO A 173 14.08 11.45 -3.90
CA PRO A 173 15.26 10.74 -3.39
C PRO A 173 15.06 9.22 -3.26
N ALA A 174 13.81 8.72 -3.28
CA ALA A 174 13.55 7.30 -3.09
C ALA A 174 13.98 6.47 -4.32
N PRO A 175 14.74 5.38 -4.14
CA PRO A 175 15.07 4.48 -5.24
C PRO A 175 13.81 3.91 -5.89
N GLN A 176 13.84 3.83 -7.22
CA GLN A 176 12.71 3.37 -8.04
C GLN A 176 13.06 2.05 -8.72
N ARG A 177 12.11 1.10 -8.73
CA ARG A 177 12.23 -0.17 -9.46
C ARG A 177 10.92 -0.47 -10.19
N VAL A 178 11.05 -1.03 -11.38
CA VAL A 178 9.92 -1.66 -12.10
C VAL A 178 9.99 -3.15 -11.81
N ILE A 179 8.91 -3.68 -11.23
CA ILE A 179 8.72 -5.10 -10.96
C ILE A 179 7.33 -5.45 -11.45
N HIS A 180 7.25 -6.18 -12.56
CA HIS A 180 5.97 -6.57 -13.15
C HIS A 180 5.20 -7.51 -12.20
N ASN A 181 3.88 -7.40 -12.23
CA ASN A 181 3.03 -8.31 -11.49
C ASN A 181 3.26 -9.75 -11.96
N GLY A 182 3.36 -10.67 -11.02
CA GLY A 182 3.43 -12.10 -11.32
C GLY A 182 2.11 -12.63 -11.86
N LEU A 183 2.18 -13.73 -12.59
CA LEU A 183 1.03 -14.52 -13.03
C LEU A 183 1.08 -15.87 -12.31
N ARG A 184 -0.08 -16.37 -11.92
CA ARG A 184 -0.19 -17.72 -11.34
C ARG A 184 -0.27 -18.75 -12.46
N PRO A 185 0.18 -20.01 -12.26
CA PRO A 185 0.00 -21.06 -13.25
C PRO A 185 -1.45 -21.22 -13.74
N GLY A 186 -2.43 -21.03 -12.86
CA GLY A 186 -3.86 -21.08 -13.19
C GLY A 186 -4.35 -19.93 -14.09
N ASP A 187 -3.57 -18.86 -14.28
CA ASP A 187 -3.92 -17.76 -15.18
C ASP A 187 -3.69 -18.14 -16.67
N PHE A 188 -3.02 -19.26 -16.93
CA PHE A 188 -2.72 -19.79 -18.26
C PHE A 188 -3.65 -20.93 -18.68
N ILE A 189 -4.67 -21.25 -17.90
CA ILE A 189 -5.67 -22.27 -18.28
C ILE A 189 -6.65 -21.59 -19.24
N THR A 190 -6.58 -21.98 -20.51
CA THR A 190 -7.54 -21.65 -21.56
C THR A 190 -8.73 -22.60 -21.51
#